data_ef5d92bcdf1b0a444b6554369d63cb4d
#
_entry.id   ef5d92bcdf1b0a444b6554369d63cb4d
#
_cell.length_a   1.000
_cell.length_b   1.000
_cell.length_c   1.000
_cell.angle_alpha   90.00
_cell.angle_beta   90.00
_cell.angle_gamma   90.00
#
_symmetry.space_group_name_H-M   'P 1'
#
loop_
_entity.id
_entity.type
_entity.pdbx_description
1 polymer ?
#
loop_
_entity_poly.entity_id
_entity_poly.type
_entity_poly.pdbx_seq_one_letter_code
_entity_poly.pdbx_strand_id
1 'polypeptide(L)'
;MYIDLHIHTTASDGSLTPSQVVHYAKEKDLKAIAITDHDTIEGNEEAIIEGRREGIEVVPGVEISVDCSPGTMHMLGYFITLEDTTLGEKLNLLQDSRSDRNPKIVKKLNEMSLSLTYDEVVQESGGGQIGRPHIAQALVKKGYVKSIQEAFNKYLGKGAPAYIDKFRLSAEEAITIITNAGGIPVLAHPFTLNYNNSDELDDLVERLVEKGLEGLEVYYSEHDERKTSHYHLLAKRYNLVITGGSDFHGKNMQGIDLGTGRGNLKIPYILFKRLRTLWEEKRNRC
;
A
#
# COMPACT_ATOMS: atom_id res chain seq x y z
N MET A 1 5.25 10.19 20.99
CA MET A 1 5.15 10.63 19.61
C MET A 1 5.03 9.40 18.73
N TYR A 2 3.99 9.36 17.88
CA TYR A 2 3.65 8.21 17.02
C TYR A 2 3.63 8.63 15.55
N ILE A 3 3.66 7.65 14.67
CA ILE A 3 3.67 7.81 13.21
C ILE A 3 2.74 6.80 12.54
N ASP A 4 2.44 7.05 11.26
CA ASP A 4 1.80 6.09 10.36
C ASP A 4 2.46 6.20 8.98
N LEU A 5 3.15 5.16 8.54
CA LEU A 5 3.91 5.19 7.30
C LEU A 5 3.26 4.35 6.17
N HIS A 6 1.98 3.98 6.33
CA HIS A 6 1.26 3.24 5.30
C HIS A 6 -0.19 3.72 5.23
N ILE A 7 -0.45 4.62 4.27
CA ILE A 7 -1.73 5.33 4.17
C ILE A 7 -2.12 5.51 2.71
N HIS A 8 -3.40 5.26 2.41
CA HIS A 8 -4.01 5.46 1.11
C HIS A 8 -4.98 6.63 1.11
N THR A 9 -4.97 7.36 -0.01
CA THR A 9 -5.80 8.53 -0.24
C THR A 9 -6.75 8.32 -1.43
N THR A 10 -7.53 9.34 -1.76
CA THR A 10 -8.34 9.33 -2.99
C THR A 10 -7.52 9.30 -4.28
N ALA A 11 -6.19 9.41 -4.22
CA ALA A 11 -5.35 9.21 -5.39
C ALA A 11 -5.33 7.71 -5.81
N SER A 12 -5.56 6.78 -4.88
CA SER A 12 -5.77 5.36 -5.19
C SER A 12 -7.14 4.86 -4.73
N ASP A 13 -7.23 4.20 -3.60
CA ASP A 13 -8.44 3.57 -3.11
C ASP A 13 -8.78 3.91 -1.65
N GLY A 14 -8.19 4.95 -1.11
CA GLY A 14 -8.63 5.59 0.12
C GLY A 14 -9.88 6.47 -0.07
N SER A 15 -10.51 6.86 1.02
CA SER A 15 -11.74 7.68 1.00
C SER A 15 -11.53 9.14 1.41
N LEU A 16 -10.33 9.51 1.85
CA LEU A 16 -9.96 10.88 2.21
C LEU A 16 -8.98 11.44 1.17
N THR A 17 -9.11 12.75 0.88
CA THR A 17 -8.09 13.42 0.06
C THR A 17 -6.76 13.50 0.80
N PRO A 18 -5.62 13.70 0.10
CA PRO A 18 -4.33 13.86 0.75
C PRO A 18 -4.33 14.92 1.86
N SER A 19 -4.93 16.10 1.62
CA SER A 19 -5.06 17.15 2.64
C SER A 19 -5.92 16.71 3.83
N GLN A 20 -7.03 16.01 3.59
CA GLN A 20 -7.88 15.50 4.68
C GLN A 20 -7.13 14.46 5.54
N VAL A 21 -6.29 13.61 4.94
CA VAL A 21 -5.44 12.67 5.68
C VAL A 21 -4.46 13.43 6.58
N VAL A 22 -3.84 14.49 6.10
CA VAL A 22 -2.93 15.32 6.91
C VAL A 22 -3.65 15.96 8.10
N HIS A 23 -4.84 16.53 7.89
CA HIS A 23 -5.64 17.10 8.97
C HIS A 23 -6.01 16.02 10.00
N TYR A 24 -6.42 14.85 9.52
CA TYR A 24 -6.77 13.73 10.42
C TYR A 24 -5.55 13.22 11.19
N ALA A 25 -4.37 13.17 10.55
CA ALA A 25 -3.11 12.83 11.24
C ALA A 25 -2.79 13.82 12.37
N LYS A 26 -3.06 15.11 12.17
CA LYS A 26 -2.91 16.13 13.21
C LYS A 26 -3.89 15.92 14.37
N GLU A 27 -5.16 15.63 14.09
CA GLU A 27 -6.15 15.30 15.12
C GLU A 27 -5.74 14.07 15.95
N LYS A 28 -5.05 13.11 15.32
CA LYS A 28 -4.50 11.90 15.96
C LYS A 28 -3.15 12.13 16.65
N ASP A 29 -2.62 13.35 16.70
CA ASP A 29 -1.30 13.70 17.24
C ASP A 29 -0.14 12.90 16.65
N LEU A 30 -0.26 12.51 15.36
CA LEU A 30 0.84 11.89 14.63
C LEU A 30 1.90 12.94 14.28
N LYS A 31 3.18 12.55 14.34
CA LYS A 31 4.30 13.44 14.03
C LYS A 31 4.83 13.28 12.62
N ALA A 32 4.70 12.11 12.06
CA ALA A 32 5.04 11.85 10.67
C ALA A 32 4.06 10.85 10.07
N ILE A 33 3.79 11.00 8.78
CA ILE A 33 2.98 10.10 7.95
C ILE A 33 3.69 9.85 6.61
N ALA A 34 3.36 8.75 5.94
CA ALA A 34 3.72 8.55 4.53
C ALA A 34 2.46 8.35 3.71
N ILE A 35 2.39 9.00 2.56
CA ILE A 35 1.37 8.72 1.54
C ILE A 35 1.92 7.63 0.63
N THR A 36 1.27 6.49 0.60
CA THR A 36 1.74 5.27 -0.08
C THR A 36 0.66 4.69 -0.99
N ASP A 37 0.01 5.55 -1.75
CA ASP A 37 -1.06 5.16 -2.67
C ASP A 37 -0.63 4.05 -3.63
N HIS A 38 -1.55 3.15 -3.94
CA HIS A 38 -1.30 2.00 -4.82
C HIS A 38 -0.94 2.41 -6.25
N ASP A 39 0.28 2.06 -6.68
CA ASP A 39 0.78 2.25 -8.05
C ASP A 39 0.67 3.71 -8.56
N THR A 40 0.62 4.72 -7.65
CA THR A 40 0.57 6.15 -7.99
C THR A 40 1.27 7.01 -6.94
N ILE A 41 1.78 8.17 -7.37
CA ILE A 41 2.43 9.17 -6.51
C ILE A 41 1.66 10.49 -6.48
N GLU A 42 0.51 10.58 -7.15
CA GLU A 42 -0.25 11.83 -7.36
C GLU A 42 -0.72 12.48 -6.06
N GLY A 43 -0.99 11.71 -5.00
CA GLY A 43 -1.40 12.25 -3.69
C GLY A 43 -0.30 12.93 -2.88
N ASN A 44 0.97 12.71 -3.23
CA ASN A 44 2.10 13.11 -2.40
C ASN A 44 2.31 14.62 -2.32
N GLU A 45 2.27 15.32 -3.45
CA GLU A 45 2.55 16.77 -3.50
C GLU A 45 1.56 17.56 -2.63
N GLU A 46 0.26 17.28 -2.78
CA GLU A 46 -0.80 17.91 -1.99
C GLU A 46 -0.57 17.64 -0.48
N ALA A 47 -0.30 16.40 -0.10
CA ALA A 47 -0.07 16.04 1.30
C ALA A 47 1.19 16.71 1.87
N ILE A 48 2.27 16.81 1.11
CA ILE A 48 3.52 17.46 1.54
C ILE A 48 3.29 18.98 1.76
N ILE A 49 2.57 19.63 0.86
CA ILE A 49 2.24 21.06 1.00
C ILE A 49 1.41 21.26 2.27
N GLU A 50 0.36 20.46 2.46
CA GLU A 50 -0.52 20.57 3.62
C GLU A 50 0.21 20.19 4.93
N GLY A 51 1.07 19.15 4.90
CA GLY A 51 1.90 18.76 6.03
C GLY A 51 2.80 19.89 6.55
N ARG A 52 3.38 20.67 5.64
CA ARG A 52 4.17 21.87 6.02
C ARG A 52 3.32 22.93 6.72
N ARG A 53 2.06 23.12 6.33
CA ARG A 53 1.14 24.08 6.95
C ARG A 53 0.72 23.63 8.35
N GLU A 54 0.47 22.34 8.49
CA GLU A 54 -0.05 21.73 9.71
C GLU A 54 1.05 21.31 10.72
N GLY A 55 2.33 21.33 10.31
CA GLY A 55 3.46 20.92 11.13
C GLY A 55 3.58 19.40 11.29
N ILE A 56 3.11 18.64 10.27
CA ILE A 56 3.23 17.18 10.17
C ILE A 56 4.34 16.86 9.16
N GLU A 57 5.26 15.96 9.50
CA GLU A 57 6.24 15.46 8.54
C GLU A 57 5.57 14.47 7.59
N VAL A 58 5.52 14.80 6.30
CA VAL A 58 4.97 13.93 5.26
C VAL A 58 6.11 13.37 4.42
N VAL A 59 6.19 12.04 4.39
CA VAL A 59 7.16 11.28 3.58
C VAL A 59 6.54 11.00 2.21
N PRO A 60 7.20 11.39 1.11
CA PRO A 60 6.77 10.97 -0.22
C PRO A 60 6.97 9.46 -0.35
N GLY A 61 5.91 8.76 -0.74
CA GLY A 61 5.92 7.31 -0.85
C GLY A 61 5.02 6.77 -1.96
N VAL A 62 5.08 5.46 -2.13
CA VAL A 62 4.25 4.68 -3.04
C VAL A 62 4.14 3.25 -2.54
N GLU A 63 3.02 2.59 -2.80
CA GLU A 63 2.90 1.14 -2.64
C GLU A 63 2.76 0.47 -4.01
N ILE A 64 3.79 -0.25 -4.43
CA ILE A 64 3.87 -0.89 -5.74
C ILE A 64 3.32 -2.31 -5.68
N SER A 65 2.40 -2.63 -6.60
CA SER A 65 1.90 -3.99 -6.80
C SER A 65 2.96 -4.88 -7.44
N VAL A 66 3.36 -5.95 -6.76
CA VAL A 66 4.41 -6.89 -7.20
C VAL A 66 3.81 -8.25 -7.55
N ASP A 67 4.37 -8.91 -8.56
CA ASP A 67 3.99 -10.28 -8.90
C ASP A 67 4.48 -11.26 -7.83
N CYS A 68 3.56 -12.08 -7.33
CA CYS A 68 3.84 -13.03 -6.27
C CYS A 68 2.87 -14.22 -6.32
N SER A 69 3.40 -15.38 -5.95
CA SER A 69 2.59 -16.58 -5.70
C SER A 69 3.31 -17.46 -4.65
N PRO A 70 2.61 -17.90 -3.62
CA PRO A 70 1.21 -17.62 -3.24
C PRO A 70 1.02 -16.19 -2.71
N GLY A 71 -0.23 -15.80 -2.46
CA GLY A 71 -0.58 -14.56 -1.79
C GLY A 71 -0.46 -13.28 -2.63
N THR A 72 -0.22 -12.19 -1.96
CA THR A 72 -0.06 -10.84 -2.54
C THR A 72 1.19 -10.21 -1.97
N MET A 73 2.02 -9.64 -2.83
CA MET A 73 3.20 -8.87 -2.44
C MET A 73 3.03 -7.41 -2.86
N HIS A 74 3.34 -6.52 -1.94
CA HIS A 74 3.52 -5.12 -2.24
C HIS A 74 4.88 -4.63 -1.77
N MET A 75 5.39 -3.60 -2.44
CA MET A 75 6.65 -2.96 -2.10
C MET A 75 6.41 -1.49 -1.83
N LEU A 76 6.67 -1.06 -0.59
CA LEU A 76 6.64 0.34 -0.22
C LEU A 76 7.94 1.02 -0.66
N GLY A 77 7.82 2.18 -1.29
CA GLY A 77 8.93 3.08 -1.55
C GLY A 77 8.79 4.32 -0.68
N TYR A 78 9.81 4.66 0.11
CA TYR A 78 9.82 5.88 0.91
C TYR A 78 10.89 6.86 0.44
N PHE A 79 10.63 8.16 0.60
CA PHE A 79 11.52 9.24 0.18
C PHE A 79 11.85 9.22 -1.32
N ILE A 80 10.91 8.76 -2.13
CA ILE A 80 11.05 8.75 -3.59
C ILE A 80 11.08 10.18 -4.15
N THR A 81 11.82 10.37 -5.24
CA THR A 81 11.81 11.60 -6.03
C THR A 81 10.55 11.61 -6.90
N LEU A 82 9.63 12.55 -6.66
CA LEU A 82 8.34 12.60 -7.35
C LEU A 82 8.47 12.91 -8.85
N GLU A 83 9.54 13.59 -9.24
CA GLU A 83 9.82 13.97 -10.63
C GLU A 83 10.62 12.89 -11.39
N ASP A 84 10.88 11.70 -10.79
CA ASP A 84 11.57 10.63 -11.48
C ASP A 84 10.74 10.06 -12.62
N THR A 85 11.20 10.26 -13.85
CA THR A 85 10.47 9.87 -15.06
C THR A 85 10.36 8.36 -15.22
N THR A 86 11.38 7.61 -14.82
CA THR A 86 11.40 6.14 -14.93
C THR A 86 10.40 5.51 -13.97
N LEU A 87 10.33 6.02 -12.73
CA LEU A 87 9.29 5.62 -11.78
C LEU A 87 7.91 5.94 -12.35
N GLY A 88 7.69 7.18 -12.83
CA GLY A 88 6.43 7.60 -13.42
C GLY A 88 5.97 6.71 -14.58
N GLU A 89 6.85 6.39 -15.53
CA GLU A 89 6.55 5.49 -16.65
C GLU A 89 6.13 4.08 -16.18
N LYS A 90 6.82 3.53 -15.20
CA LYS A 90 6.50 2.20 -14.66
C LYS A 90 5.17 2.20 -13.89
N LEU A 91 4.89 3.24 -13.11
CA LEU A 91 3.60 3.40 -12.43
C LEU A 91 2.46 3.53 -13.45
N ASN A 92 2.64 4.29 -14.53
CA ASN A 92 1.66 4.40 -15.61
C ASN A 92 1.32 3.03 -16.23
N LEU A 93 2.30 2.17 -16.49
CA LEU A 93 2.07 0.81 -16.99
C LEU A 93 1.20 -0.03 -16.02
N LEU A 94 1.42 0.11 -14.71
CA LEU A 94 0.61 -0.56 -13.70
C LEU A 94 -0.83 -0.03 -13.67
N GLN A 95 -1.00 1.29 -13.81
CA GLN A 95 -2.30 1.97 -13.87
C GLN A 95 -3.08 1.59 -15.13
N ASP A 96 -2.43 1.60 -16.29
CA ASP A 96 -3.02 1.18 -17.57
C ASP A 96 -3.52 -0.26 -17.50
N SER A 97 -2.72 -1.15 -16.91
CA SER A 97 -3.12 -2.54 -16.69
C SER A 97 -4.36 -2.67 -15.79
N ARG A 98 -4.56 -1.78 -14.80
CA ARG A 98 -5.79 -1.71 -14.00
C ARG A 98 -6.96 -1.21 -14.84
N SER A 99 -6.74 -0.15 -15.61
CA SER A 99 -7.75 0.47 -16.47
C SER A 99 -8.25 -0.51 -17.52
N ASP A 100 -7.37 -1.33 -18.10
CA ASP A 100 -7.74 -2.38 -19.05
C ASP A 100 -8.46 -3.57 -18.42
N ARG A 101 -8.12 -3.90 -17.16
CA ARG A 101 -8.68 -5.04 -16.44
C ARG A 101 -10.10 -4.75 -15.93
N ASN A 102 -10.34 -3.57 -15.37
CA ASN A 102 -11.56 -3.29 -14.61
C ASN A 102 -12.85 -3.41 -15.44
N PRO A 103 -12.93 -2.90 -16.69
CA PRO A 103 -14.10 -3.13 -17.56
C PRO A 103 -14.36 -4.60 -17.84
N LYS A 104 -13.30 -5.42 -17.97
CA LYS A 104 -13.41 -6.86 -18.19
C LYS A 104 -13.99 -7.58 -16.97
N ILE A 105 -13.64 -7.15 -15.75
CA ILE A 105 -14.25 -7.66 -14.51
C ILE A 105 -15.74 -7.31 -14.48
N VAL A 106 -16.10 -6.05 -14.76
CA VAL A 106 -17.50 -5.61 -14.82
C VAL A 106 -18.29 -6.44 -15.85
N LYS A 107 -17.71 -6.69 -17.03
CA LYS A 107 -18.34 -7.57 -18.05
C LYS A 107 -18.61 -8.98 -17.48
N LYS A 108 -17.63 -9.62 -16.83
CA LYS A 108 -17.82 -10.94 -16.21
C LYS A 108 -18.90 -10.94 -15.12
N LEU A 109 -18.97 -9.90 -14.29
CA LEU A 109 -20.01 -9.76 -13.28
C LEU A 109 -21.41 -9.68 -13.93
N ASN A 110 -21.55 -8.94 -15.03
CA ASN A 110 -22.81 -8.86 -15.79
C ASN A 110 -23.20 -10.21 -16.41
N GLU A 111 -22.24 -11.00 -16.92
CA GLU A 111 -22.47 -12.36 -17.39
C GLU A 111 -22.98 -13.30 -16.29
N MET A 112 -22.71 -12.97 -15.01
CA MET A 112 -23.19 -13.66 -13.81
C MET A 112 -24.49 -13.06 -13.26
N SER A 113 -25.19 -12.24 -14.03
CA SER A 113 -26.44 -11.55 -13.64
C SER A 113 -26.27 -10.52 -12.50
N LEU A 114 -25.05 -10.04 -12.26
CA LEU A 114 -24.78 -8.94 -11.35
C LEU A 114 -24.71 -7.63 -12.16
N SER A 115 -25.87 -7.01 -12.40
CA SER A 115 -25.98 -5.82 -13.24
C SER A 115 -25.19 -4.65 -12.65
N LEU A 116 -24.04 -4.33 -13.26
CA LEU A 116 -23.12 -3.27 -12.86
C LEU A 116 -22.62 -2.54 -14.09
N THR A 117 -22.63 -1.20 -14.08
CA THR A 117 -21.99 -0.38 -15.13
C THR A 117 -20.60 0.06 -14.66
N TYR A 118 -19.71 0.35 -15.61
CA TYR A 118 -18.39 0.88 -15.26
C TYR A 118 -18.47 2.28 -14.64
N ASP A 119 -19.44 3.10 -15.07
CA ASP A 119 -19.70 4.43 -14.51
C ASP A 119 -20.08 4.38 -13.02
N GLU A 120 -20.84 3.35 -12.62
CA GLU A 120 -21.14 3.13 -11.18
C GLU A 120 -19.87 2.84 -10.38
N VAL A 121 -18.92 2.12 -10.95
CA VAL A 121 -17.62 1.87 -10.32
C VAL A 121 -16.76 3.14 -10.25
N VAL A 122 -16.78 3.95 -11.33
CA VAL A 122 -16.10 5.27 -11.37
C VAL A 122 -16.60 6.19 -10.26
N GLN A 123 -17.91 6.19 -10.00
CA GLN A 123 -18.50 7.00 -8.92
C GLN A 123 -17.97 6.61 -7.53
N GLU A 124 -17.68 5.33 -7.31
CA GLU A 124 -17.14 4.87 -6.02
C GLU A 124 -15.66 5.24 -5.84
N SER A 125 -14.89 5.49 -6.91
CA SER A 125 -13.47 5.86 -6.81
C SER A 125 -13.22 7.30 -6.39
N GLY A 126 -14.24 8.15 -6.43
CA GLY A 126 -14.07 9.57 -6.08
C GLY A 126 -13.14 10.34 -7.02
N GLY A 127 -12.79 9.81 -8.18
CA GLY A 127 -11.92 10.42 -9.19
C GLY A 127 -10.48 9.93 -9.19
N GLY A 128 -10.09 9.08 -8.23
CA GLY A 128 -8.75 8.46 -8.17
C GLY A 128 -8.65 7.18 -8.99
N GLN A 129 -7.53 6.48 -8.84
CA GLN A 129 -7.27 5.22 -9.55
C GLN A 129 -8.27 4.13 -9.16
N ILE A 130 -8.95 3.55 -10.16
CA ILE A 130 -9.96 2.53 -9.94
C ILE A 130 -9.33 1.16 -9.67
N GLY A 131 -9.70 0.56 -8.54
CA GLY A 131 -9.28 -0.78 -8.14
C GLY A 131 -10.46 -1.75 -7.94
N ARG A 132 -10.15 -3.02 -7.65
CA ARG A 132 -11.17 -4.00 -7.25
C ARG A 132 -11.95 -3.62 -5.97
N PRO A 133 -11.38 -2.89 -5.00
CA PRO A 133 -12.16 -2.37 -3.88
C PRO A 133 -13.36 -1.52 -4.30
N HIS A 134 -13.20 -0.65 -5.31
CA HIS A 134 -14.30 0.19 -5.85
C HIS A 134 -15.40 -0.66 -6.53
N ILE A 135 -15.00 -1.73 -7.26
CA ILE A 135 -15.95 -2.69 -7.81
C ILE A 135 -16.72 -3.40 -6.67
N ALA A 136 -16.01 -3.79 -5.61
CA ALA A 136 -16.60 -4.39 -4.44
C ALA A 136 -17.59 -3.45 -3.73
N GLN A 137 -17.25 -2.18 -3.59
CA GLN A 137 -18.14 -1.15 -3.02
C GLN A 137 -19.42 -0.99 -3.85
N ALA A 138 -19.30 -0.92 -5.18
CA ALA A 138 -20.45 -0.84 -6.07
C ALA A 138 -21.37 -2.08 -5.92
N LEU A 139 -20.79 -3.28 -5.77
CA LEU A 139 -21.56 -4.49 -5.49
C LEU A 139 -22.28 -4.44 -4.13
N VAL A 140 -21.63 -3.90 -3.09
CA VAL A 140 -22.24 -3.70 -1.77
C VAL A 140 -23.38 -2.69 -1.87
N LYS A 141 -23.18 -1.57 -2.52
CA LYS A 141 -24.19 -0.51 -2.69
C LYS A 141 -25.42 -0.99 -3.44
N LYS A 142 -25.24 -1.89 -4.41
CA LYS A 142 -26.34 -2.54 -5.14
C LYS A 142 -26.99 -3.71 -4.38
N GLY A 143 -26.48 -4.07 -3.21
CA GLY A 143 -27.03 -5.14 -2.37
C GLY A 143 -26.72 -6.56 -2.88
N TYR A 144 -25.78 -6.73 -3.81
CA TYR A 144 -25.38 -8.05 -4.30
C TYR A 144 -24.53 -8.82 -3.27
N VAL A 145 -23.83 -8.09 -2.40
CA VAL A 145 -23.03 -8.61 -1.29
C VAL A 145 -23.21 -7.71 -0.06
N LYS A 146 -22.89 -8.25 1.13
CA LYS A 146 -23.03 -7.53 2.39
C LYS A 146 -21.79 -6.75 2.79
N SER A 147 -20.63 -7.08 2.22
CA SER A 147 -19.36 -6.45 2.55
C SER A 147 -18.36 -6.55 1.38
N ILE A 148 -17.35 -5.69 1.41
CA ILE A 148 -16.20 -5.75 0.48
C ILE A 148 -15.53 -7.13 0.55
N GLN A 149 -15.31 -7.66 1.76
CA GLN A 149 -14.72 -8.99 1.94
C GLN A 149 -15.55 -10.10 1.28
N GLU A 150 -16.88 -10.02 1.38
CA GLU A 150 -17.76 -10.99 0.70
C GLU A 150 -17.65 -10.88 -0.83
N ALA A 151 -17.52 -9.65 -1.38
CA ALA A 151 -17.31 -9.45 -2.81
C ALA A 151 -16.00 -10.09 -3.29
N PHE A 152 -14.92 -9.92 -2.53
CA PHE A 152 -13.64 -10.57 -2.83
C PHE A 152 -13.73 -12.08 -2.77
N ASN A 153 -14.32 -12.63 -1.71
CA ASN A 153 -14.44 -14.08 -1.53
C ASN A 153 -15.28 -14.74 -2.63
N LYS A 154 -16.37 -14.09 -3.04
CA LYS A 154 -17.31 -14.68 -4.02
C LYS A 154 -16.95 -14.43 -5.47
N TYR A 155 -16.37 -13.25 -5.80
CA TYR A 155 -16.28 -12.79 -7.18
C TYR A 155 -14.91 -12.25 -7.60
N LEU A 156 -14.22 -11.48 -6.77
CA LEU A 156 -13.10 -10.61 -7.19
C LEU A 156 -11.71 -11.10 -6.76
N GLY A 157 -11.62 -12.01 -5.79
CA GLY A 157 -10.36 -12.54 -5.30
C GLY A 157 -9.68 -13.49 -6.28
N LYS A 158 -8.39 -13.78 -6.10
CA LYS A 158 -7.63 -14.72 -6.95
C LYS A 158 -8.33 -16.08 -6.94
N GLY A 159 -8.62 -16.60 -8.13
CA GLY A 159 -9.37 -17.85 -8.32
C GLY A 159 -10.90 -17.71 -8.29
N ALA A 160 -11.46 -16.56 -7.95
CA ALA A 160 -12.90 -16.31 -7.99
C ALA A 160 -13.40 -16.07 -9.43
N PRO A 161 -14.71 -16.28 -9.72
CA PRO A 161 -15.24 -16.32 -11.10
C PRO A 161 -15.03 -15.06 -11.92
N ALA A 162 -15.10 -13.87 -11.31
CA ALA A 162 -14.87 -12.60 -12.01
C ALA A 162 -13.42 -12.11 -11.93
N TYR A 163 -12.53 -12.88 -11.30
CA TYR A 163 -11.11 -12.52 -11.25
C TYR A 163 -10.53 -12.43 -12.66
N ILE A 164 -9.81 -11.34 -12.88
CA ILE A 164 -8.94 -11.14 -14.05
C ILE A 164 -7.61 -10.64 -13.52
N ASP A 165 -6.54 -11.25 -13.99
CA ASP A 165 -5.20 -10.84 -13.62
C ASP A 165 -4.81 -9.51 -14.27
N LYS A 166 -3.79 -8.85 -13.72
CA LYS A 166 -3.21 -7.62 -14.27
C LYS A 166 -1.69 -7.76 -14.35
N PHE A 167 -1.07 -6.93 -15.17
CA PHE A 167 0.37 -6.77 -15.14
C PHE A 167 0.83 -6.29 -13.76
N ARG A 168 1.95 -6.83 -13.30
CA ARG A 168 2.67 -6.42 -12.10
C ARG A 168 4.16 -6.44 -12.39
N LEU A 169 4.91 -5.62 -11.66
CA LEU A 169 6.37 -5.69 -11.69
C LEU A 169 6.84 -6.93 -10.92
N SER A 170 7.99 -7.47 -11.29
CA SER A 170 8.72 -8.39 -10.42
C SER A 170 9.22 -7.65 -9.16
N ALA A 171 9.53 -8.39 -8.10
CA ALA A 171 10.07 -7.80 -6.87
C ALA A 171 11.40 -7.05 -7.13
N GLU A 172 12.25 -7.61 -7.99
CA GLU A 172 13.53 -7.00 -8.40
C GLU A 172 13.32 -5.68 -9.15
N GLU A 173 12.36 -5.62 -10.09
CA GLU A 173 12.02 -4.38 -10.80
C GLU A 173 11.48 -3.32 -9.83
N ALA A 174 10.58 -3.70 -8.90
CA ALA A 174 10.03 -2.78 -7.91
C ALA A 174 11.12 -2.21 -6.99
N ILE A 175 12.01 -3.04 -6.47
CA ILE A 175 13.15 -2.62 -5.67
C ILE A 175 14.05 -1.66 -6.48
N THR A 176 14.35 -2.02 -7.71
CA THR A 176 15.25 -1.24 -8.59
C THR A 176 14.67 0.15 -8.88
N ILE A 177 13.40 0.26 -9.25
CA ILE A 177 12.81 1.56 -9.59
C ILE A 177 12.67 2.46 -8.36
N ILE A 178 12.35 1.92 -7.18
CA ILE A 178 12.32 2.68 -5.93
C ILE A 178 13.72 3.21 -5.60
N THR A 179 14.74 2.35 -5.69
CA THR A 179 16.12 2.72 -5.40
C THR A 179 16.63 3.78 -6.37
N ASN A 180 16.37 3.63 -7.68
CA ASN A 180 16.77 4.60 -8.71
C ASN A 180 16.08 5.95 -8.55
N ALA A 181 14.83 5.97 -8.06
CA ALA A 181 14.13 7.19 -7.67
C ALA A 181 14.65 7.80 -6.35
N GLY A 182 15.76 7.30 -5.80
CA GLY A 182 16.39 7.79 -4.55
C GLY A 182 15.69 7.33 -3.28
N GLY A 183 14.73 6.41 -3.38
CA GLY A 183 13.92 5.92 -2.27
C GLY A 183 14.51 4.70 -1.56
N ILE A 184 13.83 4.31 -0.49
CA ILE A 184 14.12 3.12 0.33
C ILE A 184 13.03 2.07 0.05
N PRO A 185 13.36 0.90 -0.56
CA PRO A 185 12.42 -0.19 -0.78
C PRO A 185 12.18 -0.99 0.51
N VAL A 186 10.89 -1.18 0.85
CA VAL A 186 10.45 -1.87 2.06
C VAL A 186 9.38 -2.90 1.70
N LEU A 187 9.53 -4.14 2.15
CA LEU A 187 8.50 -5.17 1.97
C LEU A 187 7.29 -4.85 2.86
N ALA A 188 6.14 -4.61 2.23
CA ALA A 188 4.89 -4.31 2.91
C ALA A 188 4.27 -5.57 3.54
N HIS A 189 3.59 -5.41 4.67
CA HIS A 189 2.71 -6.40 5.34
C HIS A 189 2.97 -7.87 4.97
N PRO A 190 4.10 -8.49 5.40
CA PRO A 190 4.54 -9.82 4.95
C PRO A 190 3.51 -10.94 5.14
N PHE A 191 2.53 -10.76 6.03
CA PHE A 191 1.50 -11.77 6.27
C PHE A 191 0.62 -12.04 5.04
N THR A 192 0.47 -11.07 4.12
CA THR A 192 -0.33 -11.22 2.89
C THR A 192 0.30 -12.16 1.86
N LEU A 193 1.55 -12.51 2.05
CA LEU A 193 2.26 -13.49 1.21
C LEU A 193 1.70 -14.90 1.40
N ASN A 194 0.94 -15.15 2.49
CA ASN A 194 0.29 -16.42 2.78
C ASN A 194 1.24 -17.64 2.80
N TYR A 195 2.48 -17.45 3.22
CA TYR A 195 3.38 -18.57 3.48
C TYR A 195 2.94 -19.33 4.74
N ASN A 196 2.89 -20.66 4.60
CA ASN A 196 2.51 -21.56 5.72
C ASN A 196 3.69 -21.86 6.64
N ASN A 197 4.91 -21.65 6.17
CA ASN A 197 6.16 -21.94 6.86
C ASN A 197 7.00 -20.64 7.01
N SER A 198 7.58 -20.45 8.20
CA SER A 198 8.50 -19.35 8.48
C SER A 198 9.74 -19.36 7.58
N ASP A 199 10.24 -20.57 7.25
CA ASP A 199 11.46 -20.72 6.45
C ASP A 199 11.27 -20.21 5.01
N GLU A 200 10.07 -20.41 4.44
CA GLU A 200 9.74 -19.88 3.10
C GLU A 200 9.78 -18.34 3.06
N LEU A 201 9.32 -17.68 4.13
CA LEU A 201 9.41 -16.24 4.25
C LEU A 201 10.84 -15.76 4.47
N ASP A 202 11.61 -16.47 5.30
CA ASP A 202 13.04 -16.20 5.53
C ASP A 202 13.81 -16.26 4.21
N ASP A 203 13.64 -17.33 3.43
CA ASP A 203 14.27 -17.53 2.12
C ASP A 203 13.86 -16.45 1.11
N LEU A 204 12.58 -16.00 1.15
CA LEU A 204 12.14 -14.91 0.30
C LEU A 204 12.82 -13.60 0.69
N VAL A 205 12.82 -13.24 1.97
CA VAL A 205 13.43 -12.00 2.45
C VAL A 205 14.93 -11.98 2.14
N GLU A 206 15.64 -13.10 2.31
CA GLU A 206 17.05 -13.23 1.93
C GLU A 206 17.26 -12.87 0.45
N ARG A 207 16.49 -13.50 -0.46
CA ARG A 207 16.56 -13.19 -1.90
C ARG A 207 16.23 -11.72 -2.22
N LEU A 208 15.26 -11.13 -1.51
CA LEU A 208 14.92 -9.71 -1.70
C LEU A 208 16.05 -8.78 -1.20
N VAL A 209 16.70 -9.13 -0.10
CA VAL A 209 17.88 -8.40 0.41
C VAL A 209 19.04 -8.45 -0.60
N GLU A 210 19.31 -9.59 -1.22
CA GLU A 210 20.29 -9.72 -2.29
C GLU A 210 19.96 -8.82 -3.51
N LYS A 211 18.67 -8.50 -3.70
CA LYS A 211 18.18 -7.57 -4.74
C LYS A 211 18.13 -6.11 -4.30
N GLY A 212 18.47 -5.82 -3.05
CA GLY A 212 18.55 -4.47 -2.53
C GLY A 212 17.35 -4.04 -1.66
N LEU A 213 16.55 -4.99 -1.13
CA LEU A 213 15.54 -4.67 -0.11
C LEU A 213 16.23 -4.08 1.13
N GLU A 214 15.71 -2.97 1.65
CA GLU A 214 16.32 -2.25 2.77
C GLU A 214 15.46 -2.17 4.02
N GLY A 215 14.18 -2.53 3.91
CA GLY A 215 13.28 -2.48 5.07
C GLY A 215 12.18 -3.53 5.06
N LEU A 216 11.55 -3.67 6.21
CA LEU A 216 10.44 -4.59 6.44
C LEU A 216 9.36 -3.89 7.26
N GLU A 217 8.12 -3.96 6.82
CA GLU A 217 6.98 -3.48 7.59
C GLU A 217 6.64 -4.50 8.68
N VAL A 218 7.01 -4.16 9.91
CA VAL A 218 6.85 -5.03 11.08
C VAL A 218 5.54 -4.73 11.82
N TYR A 219 5.21 -3.44 11.96
CA TYR A 219 4.00 -3.01 12.64
C TYR A 219 2.89 -2.76 11.61
N TYR A 220 1.83 -3.57 11.66
CA TYR A 220 0.73 -3.52 10.71
C TYR A 220 -0.59 -3.93 11.38
N SER A 221 -1.71 -3.43 10.88
CA SER A 221 -3.05 -3.63 11.48
C SER A 221 -3.44 -5.10 11.68
N GLU A 222 -3.00 -5.99 10.79
CA GLU A 222 -3.31 -7.44 10.83
C GLU A 222 -2.15 -8.30 11.40
N HIS A 223 -1.09 -7.66 11.90
CA HIS A 223 -0.02 -8.37 12.59
C HIS A 223 -0.37 -8.51 14.08
N ASP A 224 -0.56 -9.73 14.52
CA ASP A 224 -0.60 -10.08 15.93
C ASP A 224 0.81 -10.01 16.58
N GLU A 225 0.88 -10.18 17.90
CA GLU A 225 2.17 -10.13 18.63
C GLU A 225 3.17 -11.17 18.13
N ARG A 226 2.70 -12.35 17.71
CA ARG A 226 3.55 -13.44 17.21
C ARG A 226 4.18 -13.06 15.87
N LYS A 227 3.37 -12.54 14.93
CA LYS A 227 3.86 -12.05 13.63
C LYS A 227 4.81 -10.87 13.81
N THR A 228 4.43 -9.89 14.63
CA THR A 228 5.26 -8.72 14.92
C THR A 228 6.63 -9.13 15.47
N SER A 229 6.67 -10.08 16.42
CA SER A 229 7.90 -10.60 17.00
C SER A 229 8.75 -11.34 15.95
N HIS A 230 8.13 -12.16 15.12
CA HIS A 230 8.83 -12.89 14.05
C HIS A 230 9.44 -11.93 13.03
N TYR A 231 8.67 -10.96 12.53
CA TYR A 231 9.15 -10.00 11.55
C TYR A 231 10.22 -9.05 12.13
N HIS A 232 10.15 -8.78 13.42
CA HIS A 232 11.20 -8.02 14.11
C HIS A 232 12.54 -8.79 14.13
N LEU A 233 12.50 -10.10 14.40
CA LEU A 233 13.69 -10.96 14.36
C LEU A 233 14.25 -11.07 12.94
N LEU A 234 13.37 -11.18 11.94
CA LEU A 234 13.72 -11.23 10.53
C LEU A 234 14.41 -9.94 10.08
N ALA A 235 13.82 -8.78 10.41
CA ALA A 235 14.42 -7.47 10.12
C ALA A 235 15.80 -7.32 10.77
N LYS A 236 15.95 -7.78 12.02
CA LYS A 236 17.25 -7.77 12.72
C LYS A 236 18.27 -8.70 12.06
N ARG A 237 17.87 -9.90 11.63
CA ARG A 237 18.76 -10.89 10.96
C ARG A 237 19.37 -10.32 9.70
N TYR A 238 18.59 -9.64 8.88
CA TYR A 238 19.00 -9.10 7.58
C TYR A 238 19.36 -7.60 7.61
N ASN A 239 19.48 -7.02 8.82
CA ASN A 239 19.81 -5.59 9.00
C ASN A 239 18.87 -4.64 8.24
N LEU A 240 17.59 -4.99 8.17
CA LEU A 240 16.55 -4.18 7.54
C LEU A 240 16.04 -3.09 8.47
N VAL A 241 15.76 -1.90 7.93
CA VAL A 241 15.05 -0.87 8.68
C VAL A 241 13.61 -1.32 8.93
N ILE A 242 13.14 -1.07 10.16
CA ILE A 242 11.78 -1.43 10.55
C ILE A 242 10.85 -0.27 10.28
N THR A 243 9.75 -0.54 9.60
CA THR A 243 8.66 0.41 9.41
C THR A 243 7.35 -0.12 9.99
N GLY A 244 6.30 0.66 9.83
CA GLY A 244 4.95 0.23 10.13
C GLY A 244 3.92 1.30 9.79
N GLY A 245 2.72 0.85 9.55
CA GLY A 245 1.58 1.68 9.22
C GLY A 245 0.26 0.96 9.44
N SER A 246 -0.81 1.73 9.38
CA SER A 246 -2.15 1.19 9.57
C SER A 246 -2.73 0.54 8.32
N ASP A 247 -2.23 0.91 7.14
CA ASP A 247 -2.87 0.63 5.85
C ASP A 247 -4.26 1.26 5.79
N PHE A 248 -4.33 2.51 6.24
CA PHE A 248 -5.57 3.25 6.36
C PHE A 248 -6.15 3.61 4.99
N HIS A 249 -7.42 3.25 4.77
CA HIS A 249 -8.20 3.56 3.56
C HIS A 249 -9.46 4.38 3.88
N GLY A 250 -9.57 4.88 5.11
CA GLY A 250 -10.77 5.57 5.58
C GLY A 250 -12.00 4.66 5.63
N LYS A 251 -13.10 5.12 5.07
CA LYS A 251 -14.39 4.37 5.07
C LYS A 251 -14.34 3.09 4.22
N ASN A 252 -13.37 2.97 3.33
CA ASN A 252 -13.23 1.85 2.39
C ASN A 252 -12.71 0.58 3.07
N MET A 253 -12.05 0.73 4.23
CA MET A 253 -11.61 -0.38 5.07
C MET A 253 -12.09 -0.19 6.51
N GLN A 254 -13.24 -0.82 6.84
CA GLN A 254 -13.85 -0.67 8.16
C GLN A 254 -13.00 -1.28 9.28
N GLY A 255 -12.96 -0.61 10.42
CA GLY A 255 -12.27 -1.07 11.62
C GLY A 255 -10.77 -0.84 11.62
N ILE A 256 -10.23 -0.14 10.63
CA ILE A 256 -8.85 0.35 10.61
C ILE A 256 -8.87 1.88 10.70
N ASP A 257 -8.19 2.40 11.71
CA ASP A 257 -8.10 3.83 11.97
C ASP A 257 -6.66 4.33 11.85
N LEU A 258 -6.51 5.56 11.40
CA LEU A 258 -5.22 6.21 11.17
C LEU A 258 -4.37 6.21 12.45
N GLY A 259 -3.13 5.76 12.33
CA GLY A 259 -2.15 5.72 13.42
C GLY A 259 -2.37 4.63 14.47
N THR A 260 -3.56 4.03 14.51
CA THR A 260 -3.92 3.04 15.53
C THR A 260 -4.31 1.67 14.98
N GLY A 261 -4.53 1.57 13.65
CA GLY A 261 -4.95 0.33 13.02
C GLY A 261 -6.26 -0.18 13.60
N ARG A 262 -6.31 -1.42 14.02
CA ARG A 262 -7.44 -2.00 14.77
C ARG A 262 -7.46 -1.67 16.26
N GLY A 263 -6.77 -0.60 16.67
CA GLY A 263 -6.54 -0.23 18.06
C GLY A 263 -5.29 -0.88 18.68
N ASN A 264 -4.53 -1.60 17.87
CA ASN A 264 -3.35 -2.36 18.28
C ASN A 264 -2.01 -1.67 17.94
N LEU A 265 -2.02 -0.61 17.14
CA LEU A 265 -0.80 0.06 16.72
C LEU A 265 -0.44 1.24 17.62
N LYS A 266 0.85 1.35 17.91
CA LYS A 266 1.51 2.50 18.55
C LYS A 266 2.93 2.58 18.00
N ILE A 267 3.06 3.04 16.76
CA ILE A 267 4.33 3.01 16.02
C ILE A 267 5.19 4.18 16.46
N PRO A 268 6.37 3.92 17.10
CA PRO A 268 7.17 4.98 17.69
C PRO A 268 7.87 5.85 16.62
N TYR A 269 7.91 7.17 16.84
CA TYR A 269 8.57 8.12 15.93
C TYR A 269 10.06 7.83 15.69
N ILE A 270 10.73 7.11 16.58
CA ILE A 270 12.13 6.70 16.38
C ILE A 270 12.32 5.83 15.13
N LEU A 271 11.31 5.07 14.70
CA LEU A 271 11.40 4.26 13.48
C LEU A 271 11.48 5.14 12.24
N PHE A 272 10.68 6.21 12.17
CA PHE A 272 10.80 7.21 11.12
C PHE A 272 12.19 7.87 11.12
N LYS A 273 12.74 8.21 12.27
CA LYS A 273 14.09 8.77 12.35
C LYS A 273 15.14 7.83 11.78
N ARG A 274 15.06 6.52 12.08
CA ARG A 274 15.98 5.52 11.53
C ARG A 274 15.85 5.39 10.02
N LEU A 275 14.62 5.36 9.52
CA LEU A 275 14.35 5.31 8.08
C LEU A 275 14.93 6.55 7.37
N ARG A 276 14.72 7.75 7.93
CA ARG A 276 15.29 9.01 7.43
C ARG A 276 16.82 9.02 7.47
N THR A 277 17.43 8.57 8.56
CA THR A 277 18.90 8.48 8.67
C THR A 277 19.47 7.57 7.58
N LEU A 278 18.88 6.40 7.34
CA LEU A 278 19.29 5.50 6.28
C LEU A 278 19.24 6.19 4.90
N TRP A 279 18.14 6.90 4.60
CA TRP A 279 18.01 7.65 3.36
C TRP A 279 19.03 8.78 3.22
N GLU A 280 19.29 9.57 4.28
CA GLU A 280 20.29 10.64 4.28
C GLU A 280 21.71 10.09 4.07
N GLU A 281 22.05 8.96 4.69
CA GLU A 281 23.35 8.30 4.50
C GLU A 281 23.56 7.83 3.06
N LYS A 282 22.52 7.33 2.39
CA LYS A 282 22.61 6.92 0.98
C LYS A 282 22.83 8.12 0.06
N ARG A 283 22.09 9.21 0.26
CA ARG A 283 22.28 10.43 -0.53
C ARG A 283 23.68 11.02 -0.42
N ASN A 284 24.31 10.86 0.74
CA ASN A 284 25.67 11.39 0.96
C ASN A 284 26.76 10.50 0.36
N ARG A 285 26.44 9.28 -0.10
CA ARG A 285 27.37 8.34 -0.74
C ARG A 285 27.34 8.39 -2.27
N CYS A 286 26.28 8.95 -2.85
CA CYS A 286 26.13 9.22 -4.29
C CYS A 286 26.60 10.62 -4.62
#